data_19f89480f87fa85114c6a7bc6e309c3a
#
_entry.id   19f89480f87fa85114c6a7bc6e309c3a
#
_cell.length_a   1.000
_cell.length_b   1.000
_cell.length_c   1.000
_cell.angle_alpha   90.00
_cell.angle_beta   90.00
_cell.angle_gamma   90.00
#
_symmetry.space_group_name_H-M   'P 1'
#
loop_
_entity.id
_entity.type
_entity.pdbx_description
1 polymer ?
#
loop_
_entity_poly.entity_id
_entity_poly.type
_entity_poly.pdbx_seq_one_letter_code
_entity_poly.pdbx_strand_id
1 'polypeptide(L)'
;MPSELDLRLAKATEMLTATGAPMALTAHHAFGVDLPMVAVAPPAMSHYFAYFCAQHGDTEFIVDGDQRLSFKQTYAAADRVAKALVKLHNVQRGDRIGIAMRNAPSWIILYMGVLMAGGCATLLNGWWQGAELAAGIDDVGATLVLADQPRADRLSEVGYAGASRIVALDVAAPLEQALAPIWGTADLSDVALPELTGDDLATILFTSGSTGQSKGAFSTHRAVVQGTFNYIVQ
;
A
#
# COMPACT_ATOMS: atom_id res chain seq x y z
N MET A 1 9.75 -32.78 18.87
CA MET A 1 9.03 -33.45 17.76
C MET A 1 7.84 -32.59 17.41
N PRO A 2 7.46 -32.46 16.13
CA PRO A 2 6.26 -31.69 15.74
C PRO A 2 5.01 -32.30 16.37
N SER A 3 4.05 -31.49 16.73
CA SER A 3 2.76 -31.94 17.24
C SER A 3 1.91 -32.57 16.13
N GLU A 4 0.84 -33.29 16.51
CA GLU A 4 -0.11 -33.82 15.52
C GLU A 4 -0.72 -32.72 14.65
N LEU A 5 -0.97 -31.53 15.24
CA LEU A 5 -1.46 -30.36 14.53
C LEU A 5 -0.43 -29.87 13.49
N ASP A 6 0.84 -29.78 13.85
CA ASP A 6 1.91 -29.36 12.93
C ASP A 6 2.01 -30.29 11.73
N LEU A 7 1.87 -31.61 11.95
CA LEU A 7 1.89 -32.62 10.87
C LEU A 7 0.66 -32.46 9.95
N ARG A 8 -0.51 -32.16 10.50
CA ARG A 8 -1.74 -31.97 9.71
C ARG A 8 -1.64 -30.67 8.89
N LEU A 9 -1.11 -29.59 9.46
CA LEU A 9 -0.88 -28.32 8.74
C LEU A 9 0.14 -28.51 7.62
N ALA A 10 1.27 -29.17 7.90
CA ALA A 10 2.28 -29.45 6.89
C ALA A 10 1.69 -30.25 5.71
N LYS A 11 0.88 -31.28 5.99
CA LYS A 11 0.21 -32.05 4.95
C LYS A 11 -0.80 -31.22 4.14
N ALA A 12 -1.58 -30.37 4.81
CA ALA A 12 -2.52 -29.47 4.13
C ALA A 12 -1.78 -28.49 3.21
N THR A 13 -0.69 -27.89 3.68
CA THR A 13 0.16 -27.00 2.89
C THR A 13 0.73 -27.72 1.67
N GLU A 14 1.27 -28.93 1.85
CA GLU A 14 1.79 -29.77 0.76
C GLU A 14 0.71 -30.03 -0.31
N MET A 15 -0.50 -30.40 0.12
CA MET A 15 -1.63 -30.63 -0.79
C MET A 15 -2.06 -29.38 -1.55
N LEU A 16 -2.08 -28.22 -0.90
CA LEU A 16 -2.47 -26.94 -1.51
C LEU A 16 -1.44 -26.43 -2.50
N THR A 17 -0.15 -26.71 -2.26
CA THR A 17 0.97 -26.18 -3.06
C THR A 17 1.53 -27.20 -4.07
N ALA A 18 0.98 -28.41 -4.15
CA ALA A 18 1.38 -29.42 -5.11
C ALA A 18 1.14 -28.96 -6.55
N THR A 19 1.86 -29.57 -7.50
CA THR A 19 1.65 -29.30 -8.94
C THR A 19 0.20 -29.53 -9.34
N GLY A 20 -0.42 -28.51 -9.97
CA GLY A 20 -1.83 -28.54 -10.36
C GLY A 20 -2.83 -28.20 -9.25
N ALA A 21 -2.38 -27.98 -8.02
CA ALA A 21 -3.22 -27.50 -6.93
C ALA A 21 -3.52 -26.00 -7.04
N PRO A 22 -4.54 -25.47 -6.33
CA PRO A 22 -4.91 -24.05 -6.41
C PRO A 22 -3.80 -23.05 -6.05
N MET A 23 -2.85 -23.46 -5.22
CA MET A 23 -1.71 -22.66 -4.78
C MET A 23 -0.38 -23.25 -5.27
N ALA A 24 -0.40 -23.97 -6.41
CA ALA A 24 0.80 -24.60 -6.97
C ALA A 24 1.98 -23.63 -7.01
N LEU A 25 3.16 -24.15 -6.63
CA LEU A 25 4.37 -23.35 -6.61
C LEU A 25 5.09 -23.43 -7.96
N THR A 26 5.74 -22.32 -8.31
CA THR A 26 6.71 -22.20 -9.40
C THR A 26 8.00 -21.61 -8.88
N ALA A 27 9.11 -21.84 -9.57
CA ALA A 27 10.39 -21.22 -9.21
C ALA A 27 10.47 -19.81 -9.80
N HIS A 28 10.98 -18.89 -9.02
CA HIS A 28 11.35 -17.53 -9.44
C HIS A 28 12.81 -17.27 -9.06
N HIS A 29 13.64 -17.00 -10.07
CA HIS A 29 15.06 -16.70 -9.84
C HIS A 29 15.22 -15.22 -9.44
N ALA A 30 15.68 -14.96 -8.22
CA ALA A 30 15.99 -13.62 -7.73
C ALA A 30 17.17 -13.68 -6.76
N PHE A 31 18.03 -12.66 -6.79
CA PHE A 31 19.19 -12.54 -5.91
C PHE A 31 20.14 -13.74 -5.92
N GLY A 32 20.23 -14.42 -7.07
CA GLY A 32 21.11 -15.60 -7.24
C GLY A 32 20.56 -16.91 -6.64
N VAL A 33 19.29 -16.94 -6.24
CA VAL A 33 18.61 -18.13 -5.70
C VAL A 33 17.26 -18.33 -6.34
N ASP A 34 16.79 -19.57 -6.37
CA ASP A 34 15.45 -19.91 -6.79
C ASP A 34 14.52 -19.86 -5.57
N LEU A 35 13.51 -19.01 -5.64
CA LEU A 35 12.51 -18.83 -4.59
C LEU A 35 11.19 -19.47 -5.03
N PRO A 36 10.52 -20.25 -4.16
CA PRO A 36 9.20 -20.75 -4.45
C PRO A 36 8.18 -19.61 -4.44
N MET A 37 7.33 -19.54 -5.45
CA MET A 37 6.24 -18.58 -5.56
C MET A 37 4.94 -19.26 -5.92
N VAL A 38 3.82 -18.73 -5.42
CA VAL A 38 2.49 -19.15 -5.83
C VAL A 38 2.26 -18.72 -7.28
N ALA A 39 2.06 -19.70 -8.17
CA ALA A 39 2.03 -19.49 -9.61
C ALA A 39 0.84 -18.64 -10.08
N VAL A 40 -0.30 -18.74 -9.39
CA VAL A 40 -1.55 -18.02 -9.73
C VAL A 40 -1.61 -16.63 -9.13
N ALA A 41 -0.62 -16.23 -8.31
CA ALA A 41 -0.62 -14.92 -7.69
C ALA A 41 -0.52 -13.81 -8.77
N PRO A 42 -1.34 -12.76 -8.69
CA PRO A 42 -1.28 -11.67 -9.64
C PRO A 42 0.07 -10.96 -9.63
N PRO A 43 0.52 -10.36 -10.75
CA PRO A 43 1.87 -9.79 -10.86
C PRO A 43 2.06 -8.55 -9.98
N ALA A 44 1.00 -7.78 -9.73
CA ALA A 44 1.07 -6.56 -8.95
C ALA A 44 -0.13 -6.37 -8.02
N MET A 45 0.04 -5.56 -6.97
CA MET A 45 -1.02 -5.25 -6.01
C MET A 45 -2.24 -4.59 -6.63
N SER A 46 -2.08 -3.80 -7.71
CA SER A 46 -3.21 -3.23 -8.45
C SER A 46 -4.13 -4.32 -9.01
N HIS A 47 -3.57 -5.39 -9.56
CA HIS A 47 -4.34 -6.54 -10.05
C HIS A 47 -4.98 -7.33 -8.90
N TYR A 48 -4.25 -7.46 -7.77
CA TYR A 48 -4.79 -8.08 -6.55
C TYR A 48 -6.04 -7.33 -6.07
N PHE A 49 -5.96 -6.00 -5.94
CA PHE A 49 -7.09 -5.18 -5.53
C PHE A 49 -8.26 -5.29 -6.52
N ALA A 50 -8.00 -5.18 -7.82
CA ALA A 50 -9.04 -5.28 -8.84
C ALA A 50 -9.78 -6.61 -8.76
N TYR A 51 -9.04 -7.72 -8.65
CA TYR A 51 -9.63 -9.06 -8.58
C TYR A 51 -10.48 -9.24 -7.33
N PHE A 52 -9.92 -9.02 -6.14
CA PHE A 52 -10.63 -9.30 -4.89
C PHE A 52 -11.77 -8.29 -4.62
N CYS A 53 -11.60 -7.03 -4.98
CA CYS A 53 -12.69 -6.06 -4.86
C CYS A 53 -13.85 -6.37 -5.81
N ALA A 54 -13.58 -6.89 -7.01
CA ALA A 54 -14.63 -7.36 -7.92
C ALA A 54 -15.35 -8.61 -7.38
N GLN A 55 -14.60 -9.56 -6.81
CA GLN A 55 -15.17 -10.80 -6.25
C GLN A 55 -16.14 -10.52 -5.08
N HIS A 56 -15.80 -9.58 -4.21
CA HIS A 56 -16.58 -9.27 -3.03
C HIS A 56 -17.63 -8.16 -3.24
N GLY A 57 -17.47 -7.34 -4.27
CA GLY A 57 -18.44 -6.37 -4.75
C GLY A 57 -19.03 -5.48 -3.65
N ASP A 58 -20.33 -5.64 -3.42
CA ASP A 58 -21.08 -4.82 -2.45
C ASP A 58 -20.98 -5.33 -0.99
N THR A 59 -20.19 -6.38 -0.72
CA THR A 59 -19.90 -6.83 0.65
C THR A 59 -19.14 -5.75 1.41
N GLU A 60 -19.44 -5.59 2.71
CA GLU A 60 -18.78 -4.63 3.60
C GLU A 60 -17.29 -4.98 3.75
N PHE A 61 -16.42 -3.97 3.61
CA PHE A 61 -14.97 -4.13 3.69
C PHE A 61 -14.36 -3.27 4.79
N ILE A 62 -14.70 -1.98 4.86
CA ILE A 62 -14.17 -1.06 5.85
C ILE A 62 -15.29 -0.62 6.79
N VAL A 63 -15.01 -0.72 8.07
CA VAL A 63 -15.89 -0.28 9.17
C VAL A 63 -15.09 0.64 10.08
N ASP A 64 -15.55 1.90 10.20
CA ASP A 64 -14.96 2.88 11.10
C ASP A 64 -16.07 3.73 11.73
N GLY A 65 -16.35 3.53 13.00
CA GLY A 65 -17.52 4.12 13.65
C GLY A 65 -18.80 3.78 12.88
N ASP A 66 -19.49 4.80 12.37
CA ASP A 66 -20.71 4.64 11.55
C ASP A 66 -20.41 4.57 10.05
N GLN A 67 -19.18 4.79 9.63
CA GLN A 67 -18.80 4.66 8.23
C GLN A 67 -18.71 3.18 7.83
N ARG A 68 -19.34 2.87 6.70
CA ARG A 68 -19.32 1.54 6.07
C ARG A 68 -18.99 1.71 4.61
N LEU A 69 -17.96 1.00 4.14
CA LEU A 69 -17.59 0.98 2.73
C LEU A 69 -17.53 -0.47 2.24
N SER A 70 -18.16 -0.74 1.12
CA SER A 70 -18.00 -2.01 0.44
C SER A 70 -16.67 -2.11 -0.28
N PHE A 71 -16.28 -3.32 -0.70
CA PHE A 71 -15.11 -3.54 -1.56
C PHE A 71 -15.20 -2.69 -2.83
N LYS A 72 -16.36 -2.65 -3.47
CA LYS A 72 -16.61 -1.86 -4.68
C LYS A 72 -16.44 -0.36 -4.46
N GLN A 73 -17.00 0.17 -3.37
CA GLN A 73 -16.86 1.59 -3.02
C GLN A 73 -15.41 1.96 -2.71
N THR A 74 -14.72 1.09 -1.95
CA THR A 74 -13.31 1.29 -1.60
C THR A 74 -12.42 1.30 -2.85
N TYR A 75 -12.64 0.33 -3.77
CA TYR A 75 -11.89 0.27 -5.03
C TYR A 75 -12.16 1.49 -5.91
N ALA A 76 -13.42 1.92 -6.05
CA ALA A 76 -13.77 3.10 -6.84
C ALA A 76 -13.12 4.38 -6.28
N ALA A 77 -13.07 4.54 -4.95
CA ALA A 77 -12.37 5.65 -4.32
C ALA A 77 -10.85 5.57 -4.55
N ALA A 78 -10.25 4.37 -4.45
CA ALA A 78 -8.83 4.16 -4.71
C ALA A 78 -8.46 4.42 -6.19
N ASP A 79 -9.29 4.01 -7.14
CA ASP A 79 -9.12 4.31 -8.58
C ASP A 79 -9.15 5.84 -8.83
N ARG A 80 -10.11 6.53 -8.21
CA ARG A 80 -10.19 7.99 -8.30
C ARG A 80 -8.96 8.69 -7.72
N VAL A 81 -8.48 8.22 -6.56
CA VAL A 81 -7.21 8.69 -5.97
C VAL A 81 -6.04 8.43 -6.91
N ALA A 82 -5.91 7.23 -7.45
CA ALA A 82 -4.82 6.89 -8.36
C ALA A 82 -4.78 7.81 -9.59
N LYS A 83 -5.92 8.01 -10.23
CA LYS A 83 -6.07 8.90 -11.38
C LYS A 83 -5.74 10.37 -11.03
N ALA A 84 -6.17 10.83 -9.85
CA ALA A 84 -5.83 12.15 -9.36
C ALA A 84 -4.32 12.31 -9.09
N LEU A 85 -3.69 11.31 -8.49
CA LEU A 85 -2.24 11.30 -8.26
C LEU A 85 -1.47 11.44 -9.57
N VAL A 86 -1.88 10.72 -10.60
CA VAL A 86 -1.25 10.81 -11.95
C VAL A 86 -1.51 12.18 -12.57
N LYS A 87 -2.76 12.62 -12.66
CA LYS A 87 -3.16 13.81 -13.46
C LYS A 87 -2.89 15.14 -12.73
N LEU A 88 -3.21 15.21 -11.44
CA LEU A 88 -3.18 16.47 -10.67
C LEU A 88 -1.91 16.63 -9.84
N HIS A 89 -1.32 15.51 -9.43
CA HIS A 89 -0.13 15.51 -8.60
C HIS A 89 1.13 15.11 -9.35
N ASN A 90 1.01 14.77 -10.65
CA ASN A 90 2.11 14.40 -11.54
C ASN A 90 2.96 13.23 -11.01
N VAL A 91 2.32 12.29 -10.31
CA VAL A 91 2.98 11.08 -9.80
C VAL A 91 3.39 10.20 -10.96
N GLN A 92 4.67 9.81 -10.96
CA GLN A 92 5.26 8.93 -11.95
C GLN A 92 5.53 7.54 -11.32
N ARG A 93 5.68 6.53 -12.19
CA ARG A 93 6.04 5.17 -11.77
C ARG A 93 7.36 5.19 -10.98
N GLY A 94 7.33 4.65 -9.78
CA GLY A 94 8.45 4.58 -8.87
C GLY A 94 8.62 5.78 -7.93
N ASP A 95 7.80 6.83 -8.07
CA ASP A 95 7.80 7.94 -7.11
C ASP A 95 7.45 7.45 -5.71
N ARG A 96 8.18 7.91 -4.73
CA ARG A 96 7.93 7.57 -3.32
C ARG A 96 6.94 8.56 -2.73
N ILE A 97 5.78 8.02 -2.36
CA ILE A 97 4.66 8.78 -1.83
C ILE A 97 4.48 8.44 -0.36
N GLY A 98 4.78 9.40 0.50
CA GLY A 98 4.64 9.25 1.95
C GLY A 98 3.17 9.19 2.36
N ILE A 99 2.84 8.27 3.24
CA ILE A 99 1.54 8.21 3.95
C ILE A 99 1.83 8.39 5.42
N ALA A 100 1.58 9.62 5.93
CA ALA A 100 1.84 10.03 7.31
C ALA A 100 0.51 10.21 8.05
N MET A 101 -0.13 9.12 8.45
CA MET A 101 -1.49 9.15 9.03
C MET A 101 -1.69 8.07 10.07
N ARG A 102 -2.71 8.26 10.92
CA ARG A 102 -3.29 7.19 11.73
C ARG A 102 -4.27 6.36 10.89
N ASN A 103 -4.63 5.19 11.42
CA ASN A 103 -5.61 4.33 10.77
C ASN A 103 -6.93 5.09 10.56
N ALA A 104 -7.41 5.05 9.33
CA ALA A 104 -8.67 5.63 8.89
C ALA A 104 -9.08 4.96 7.56
N PRO A 105 -10.34 5.03 7.14
CA PRO A 105 -10.77 4.53 5.82
C PRO A 105 -9.95 5.15 4.67
N SER A 106 -9.66 6.44 4.75
CA SER A 106 -8.82 7.15 3.78
C SER A 106 -7.40 6.58 3.70
N TRP A 107 -6.82 6.07 4.80
CA TRP A 107 -5.48 5.46 4.77
C TRP A 107 -5.43 4.26 3.82
N ILE A 108 -6.42 3.35 3.91
CA ILE A 108 -6.50 2.16 3.05
C ILE A 108 -6.68 2.57 1.59
N ILE A 109 -7.58 3.52 1.33
CA ILE A 109 -7.86 4.04 0.00
C ILE A 109 -6.63 4.72 -0.62
N LEU A 110 -5.90 5.51 0.17
CA LEU A 110 -4.67 6.16 -0.28
C LEU A 110 -3.57 5.14 -0.57
N TYR A 111 -3.39 4.13 0.28
CA TYR A 111 -2.44 3.05 0.04
C TYR A 111 -2.73 2.35 -1.29
N MET A 112 -3.98 1.92 -1.49
CA MET A 112 -4.40 1.30 -2.75
C MET A 112 -4.18 2.25 -3.94
N GLY A 113 -4.61 3.51 -3.81
CA GLY A 113 -4.51 4.53 -4.86
C GLY A 113 -3.07 4.84 -5.26
N VAL A 114 -2.15 4.96 -4.29
CA VAL A 114 -0.71 5.16 -4.55
C VAL A 114 -0.14 3.99 -5.34
N LEU A 115 -0.43 2.75 -4.94
CA LEU A 115 0.05 1.57 -5.65
C LEU A 115 -0.53 1.47 -7.06
N MET A 116 -1.80 1.80 -7.24
CA MET A 116 -2.47 1.80 -8.56
C MET A 116 -1.92 2.91 -9.47
N ALA A 117 -1.50 4.04 -8.93
CA ALA A 117 -0.85 5.13 -9.66
C ALA A 117 0.60 4.80 -10.09
N GLY A 118 1.13 3.68 -9.65
CA GLY A 118 2.53 3.28 -9.88
C GLY A 118 3.52 3.89 -8.90
N GLY A 119 3.03 4.58 -7.86
CA GLY A 119 3.86 5.08 -6.77
C GLY A 119 4.28 3.98 -5.80
N CYS A 120 5.39 4.21 -5.12
CA CYS A 120 5.83 3.40 -3.99
C CYS A 120 5.28 3.99 -2.69
N ALA A 121 4.35 3.29 -2.03
CA ALA A 121 3.76 3.74 -0.79
C ALA A 121 4.77 3.69 0.35
N THR A 122 5.23 4.85 0.81
CA THR A 122 6.16 4.98 1.93
C THR A 122 5.36 5.18 3.21
N LEU A 123 5.30 4.15 4.06
CA LEU A 123 4.47 4.13 5.25
C LEU A 123 5.23 4.77 6.43
N LEU A 124 5.01 6.07 6.61
CA LEU A 124 5.62 6.85 7.67
C LEU A 124 4.94 6.56 9.02
N ASN A 125 5.73 6.38 10.06
CA ASN A 125 5.17 6.05 11.36
C ASN A 125 4.35 7.22 11.92
N GLY A 126 3.05 7.02 12.05
CA GLY A 126 2.11 8.03 12.55
C GLY A 126 2.33 8.46 14.02
N TRP A 127 3.26 7.83 14.75
CA TRP A 127 3.66 8.24 16.11
C TRP A 127 4.89 9.14 16.14
N TRP A 128 5.64 9.21 15.04
CA TRP A 128 6.83 10.05 14.98
C TRP A 128 6.54 11.51 15.27
N GLN A 129 7.47 12.15 15.97
CA GLN A 129 7.46 13.60 16.16
C GLN A 129 7.93 14.32 14.87
N GLY A 130 7.73 15.62 14.78
CA GLY A 130 8.00 16.38 13.57
C GLY A 130 9.41 16.19 13.00
N ALA A 131 10.45 16.19 13.83
CA ALA A 131 11.83 15.99 13.39
C ALA A 131 12.09 14.58 12.86
N GLU A 132 11.52 13.54 13.50
CA GLU A 132 11.66 12.15 13.05
C GLU A 132 10.91 11.94 11.72
N LEU A 133 9.71 12.56 11.61
CA LEU A 133 8.89 12.49 10.41
C LEU A 133 9.59 13.16 9.23
N ALA A 134 10.16 14.37 9.44
CA ALA A 134 10.94 15.09 8.46
C ALA A 134 12.16 14.28 7.99
N ALA A 135 12.94 13.73 8.92
CA ALA A 135 14.08 12.89 8.60
C ALA A 135 13.69 11.65 7.80
N GLY A 136 12.59 10.96 8.16
CA GLY A 136 12.10 9.79 7.43
C GLY A 136 11.63 10.12 6.01
N ILE A 137 11.03 11.29 5.79
CA ILE A 137 10.62 11.78 4.47
C ILE A 137 11.85 12.01 3.59
N ASP A 138 12.86 12.69 4.14
CA ASP A 138 14.09 13.05 3.40
C ASP A 138 14.96 11.81 3.13
N ASP A 139 15.07 10.89 4.09
CA ASP A 139 15.87 9.65 3.97
C ASP A 139 15.43 8.80 2.77
N VAL A 140 14.14 8.71 2.53
CA VAL A 140 13.61 7.96 1.38
C VAL A 140 13.42 8.83 0.14
N GLY A 141 13.61 10.14 0.23
CA GLY A 141 13.38 11.08 -0.87
C GLY A 141 11.94 11.02 -1.39
N ALA A 142 10.96 11.08 -0.51
CA ALA A 142 9.56 11.14 -0.92
C ALA A 142 9.29 12.43 -1.70
N THR A 143 8.50 12.37 -2.78
CA THR A 143 8.17 13.54 -3.62
C THR A 143 6.87 14.21 -3.19
N LEU A 144 5.97 13.43 -2.62
CA LEU A 144 4.68 13.85 -2.10
C LEU A 144 4.43 13.14 -0.77
N VAL A 145 3.84 13.85 0.19
CA VAL A 145 3.40 13.27 1.46
C VAL A 145 1.92 13.57 1.67
N LEU A 146 1.15 12.52 1.85
CA LEU A 146 -0.27 12.54 2.20
C LEU A 146 -0.34 12.39 3.71
N ALA A 147 -0.69 13.48 4.40
CA ALA A 147 -0.63 13.52 5.86
C ALA A 147 -2.01 13.83 6.45
N ASP A 148 -2.38 13.20 7.56
CA ASP A 148 -3.49 13.73 8.35
C ASP A 148 -3.08 15.07 8.98
N GLN A 149 -4.07 15.89 9.34
CA GLN A 149 -3.81 17.24 9.85
C GLN A 149 -2.81 17.26 11.02
N PRO A 150 -2.89 16.36 12.05
CA PRO A 150 -1.92 16.37 13.14
C PRO A 150 -0.47 16.09 12.71
N ARG A 151 -0.22 15.32 11.62
CA ARG A 151 1.13 15.05 11.10
C ARG A 151 1.61 16.19 10.22
N ALA A 152 0.73 16.79 9.46
CA ALA A 152 1.03 18.03 8.72
C ALA A 152 1.42 19.17 9.67
N ASP A 153 0.70 19.33 10.79
CA ASP A 153 1.01 20.33 11.82
C ASP A 153 2.39 20.10 12.44
N ARG A 154 2.73 18.85 12.79
CA ARG A 154 4.07 18.50 13.32
C ARG A 154 5.20 18.86 12.36
N LEU A 155 5.01 18.67 11.04
CA LEU A 155 5.99 19.06 10.02
C LEU A 155 6.11 20.59 9.95
N SER A 156 5.00 21.29 10.03
CA SER A 156 4.97 22.76 10.05
C SER A 156 5.65 23.34 11.29
N GLU A 157 5.39 22.77 12.47
CA GLU A 157 5.99 23.19 13.77
C GLU A 157 7.52 23.10 13.78
N VAL A 158 8.09 22.09 13.09
CA VAL A 158 9.55 21.97 12.94
C VAL A 158 10.11 22.75 11.75
N GLY A 159 9.27 23.50 11.05
CA GLY A 159 9.67 24.28 9.87
C GLY A 159 10.15 23.42 8.71
N TYR A 160 9.53 22.26 8.48
CA TYR A 160 9.93 21.36 7.38
C TYR A 160 9.88 22.10 6.03
N ALA A 161 11.04 22.24 5.41
CA ALA A 161 11.25 22.92 4.12
C ALA A 161 11.95 21.99 3.10
N GLY A 162 11.79 20.68 3.24
CA GLY A 162 12.32 19.69 2.29
C GLY A 162 11.64 19.77 0.92
N ALA A 163 12.11 18.95 -0.02
CA ALA A 163 11.63 18.95 -1.40
C ALA A 163 10.21 18.37 -1.56
N SER A 164 9.70 17.66 -0.56
CA SER A 164 8.40 17.00 -0.63
C SER A 164 7.24 17.98 -0.52
N ARG A 165 6.25 17.83 -1.38
CA ARG A 165 4.97 18.52 -1.23
C ARG A 165 4.10 17.79 -0.20
N ILE A 166 3.58 18.53 0.78
CA ILE A 166 2.69 18.00 1.81
C ILE A 166 1.24 18.31 1.42
N VAL A 167 0.39 17.32 1.43
CA VAL A 167 -1.06 17.44 1.29
C VAL A 167 -1.71 17.02 2.59
N ALA A 168 -2.27 17.99 3.31
CA ALA A 168 -2.97 17.73 4.56
C ALA A 168 -4.41 17.29 4.33
N LEU A 169 -4.87 16.33 5.13
CA LEU A 169 -6.18 15.71 5.03
C LEU A 169 -6.90 15.75 6.39
N ASP A 170 -8.17 16.15 6.37
CA ASP A 170 -9.04 15.98 7.54
C ASP A 170 -9.67 14.59 7.50
N VAL A 171 -9.01 13.63 8.14
CA VAL A 171 -9.47 12.22 8.17
C VAL A 171 -10.68 11.99 9.05
N ALA A 172 -11.08 12.97 9.87
CA ALA A 172 -12.31 12.90 10.67
C ALA A 172 -13.56 13.32 9.86
N ALA A 173 -13.36 14.01 8.75
CA ALA A 173 -14.45 14.39 7.85
C ALA A 173 -15.00 13.17 7.09
N PRO A 174 -16.24 13.25 6.55
CA PRO A 174 -16.74 12.26 5.61
C PRO A 174 -15.74 12.03 4.45
N LEU A 175 -15.64 10.79 3.96
CA LEU A 175 -14.60 10.34 3.02
C LEU A 175 -14.42 11.28 1.80
N GLU A 176 -15.52 11.74 1.19
CA GLU A 176 -15.48 12.66 0.04
C GLU A 176 -14.78 13.99 0.40
N GLN A 177 -15.01 14.50 1.60
CA GLN A 177 -14.39 15.73 2.07
C GLN A 177 -12.93 15.48 2.48
N ALA A 178 -12.66 14.37 3.15
CA ALA A 178 -11.32 13.97 3.56
C ALA A 178 -10.36 13.87 2.37
N LEU A 179 -10.83 13.32 1.25
CA LEU A 179 -10.02 13.10 0.04
C LEU A 179 -10.12 14.23 -0.99
N ALA A 180 -10.97 15.24 -0.77
CA ALA A 180 -11.09 16.37 -1.68
C ALA A 180 -9.76 17.08 -2.00
N PRO A 181 -8.79 17.23 -1.07
CA PRO A 181 -7.47 17.79 -1.39
C PRO A 181 -6.67 16.99 -2.42
N ILE A 182 -6.99 15.70 -2.60
CA ILE A 182 -6.32 14.82 -3.57
C ILE A 182 -6.95 14.92 -4.95
N TRP A 183 -8.28 14.76 -5.04
CA TRP A 183 -8.96 14.63 -6.35
C TRP A 183 -9.66 15.88 -6.85
N GLY A 184 -9.89 16.89 -5.98
CA GLY A 184 -10.57 18.12 -6.38
C GLY A 184 -11.89 17.88 -7.11
N THR A 185 -12.19 18.75 -8.06
CA THR A 185 -13.39 18.67 -8.92
C THR A 185 -13.06 18.29 -10.37
N ALA A 186 -11.82 17.86 -10.65
CA ALA A 186 -11.38 17.54 -12.00
C ALA A 186 -12.09 16.29 -12.55
N ASP A 187 -12.37 16.31 -13.85
CA ASP A 187 -12.75 15.09 -14.55
C ASP A 187 -11.51 14.20 -14.71
N LEU A 188 -11.60 12.98 -14.21
CA LEU A 188 -10.53 11.99 -14.20
C LEU A 188 -10.86 10.78 -15.08
N SER A 189 -11.93 10.82 -15.84
CA SER A 189 -12.43 9.68 -16.63
C SER A 189 -11.49 9.26 -17.76
N ASP A 190 -10.70 10.19 -18.30
CA ASP A 190 -9.75 10.00 -19.39
C ASP A 190 -8.35 9.55 -18.93
N VAL A 191 -8.13 9.44 -17.63
CA VAL A 191 -6.80 9.10 -17.09
C VAL A 191 -6.54 7.61 -17.18
N ALA A 192 -5.54 7.22 -17.94
CA ALA A 192 -5.01 5.87 -17.93
C ALA A 192 -4.01 5.68 -16.79
N LEU A 193 -4.15 4.58 -16.04
CA LEU A 193 -3.18 4.19 -15.03
C LEU A 193 -2.03 3.38 -15.66
N PRO A 194 -0.82 3.44 -15.10
CA PRO A 194 0.32 2.73 -15.65
C PRO A 194 0.16 1.20 -15.51
N GLU A 195 0.70 0.46 -16.47
CA GLU A 195 0.90 -0.97 -16.32
C GLU A 195 2.06 -1.23 -15.36
N LEU A 196 1.82 -2.11 -14.38
CA LEU A 196 2.76 -2.45 -13.32
C LEU A 196 3.20 -3.90 -13.43
N THR A 197 4.45 -4.14 -13.05
CA THR A 197 5.05 -5.45 -12.99
C THR A 197 5.31 -5.88 -11.53
N GLY A 198 5.61 -7.15 -11.33
CA GLY A 198 6.00 -7.65 -10.01
C GLY A 198 7.30 -7.03 -9.47
N ASP A 199 8.15 -6.51 -10.32
CA ASP A 199 9.46 -5.97 -9.94
C ASP A 199 9.43 -4.46 -9.62
N ASP A 200 8.29 -3.78 -9.86
CA ASP A 200 8.09 -2.41 -9.42
C ASP A 200 8.08 -2.31 -7.90
N LEU A 201 8.58 -1.19 -7.38
CA LEU A 201 8.52 -0.90 -5.96
C LEU A 201 7.06 -0.67 -5.54
N ALA A 202 6.65 -1.35 -4.49
CA ALA A 202 5.29 -1.22 -3.94
C ALA A 202 5.29 -0.43 -2.63
N THR A 203 6.14 -0.81 -1.68
CA THR A 203 6.02 -0.29 -0.32
C THR A 203 7.40 -0.09 0.30
N ILE A 204 7.55 1.00 1.07
CA ILE A 204 8.66 1.19 2.00
C ILE A 204 8.09 1.18 3.41
N LEU A 205 8.63 0.28 4.25
CA LEU A 205 8.35 0.19 5.68
C LEU A 205 9.58 0.59 6.48
N PHE A 206 9.41 1.38 7.53
CA PHE A 206 10.50 1.72 8.42
C PHE A 206 10.65 0.67 9.53
N THR A 207 11.88 0.20 9.72
CA THR A 207 12.25 -0.72 10.78
C THR A 207 13.08 0.00 11.83
N SER A 208 12.95 -0.40 13.10
CA SER A 208 13.84 0.07 14.16
C SER A 208 15.25 -0.47 13.90
N GLY A 209 16.14 0.35 13.37
CA GLY A 209 17.55 -0.03 13.15
C GLY A 209 18.27 -0.31 14.46
N SER A 210 19.17 -1.28 14.49
CA SER A 210 20.05 -1.56 15.63
C SER A 210 20.94 -0.38 16.03
N THR A 211 21.08 0.63 15.15
CA THR A 211 21.84 1.86 15.34
C THR A 211 21.02 3.02 15.88
N GLY A 212 19.76 2.83 16.26
CA GLY A 212 18.86 3.84 16.80
C GLY A 212 18.16 4.71 15.75
N GLN A 213 18.57 4.68 14.47
CA GLN A 213 17.86 5.33 13.38
C GLN A 213 16.98 4.33 12.64
N SER A 214 15.73 4.74 12.37
CA SER A 214 14.82 3.95 11.54
C SER A 214 15.34 3.89 10.10
N LYS A 215 15.23 2.71 9.46
CA LYS A 215 15.66 2.50 8.08
C LYS A 215 14.47 2.09 7.23
N GLY A 216 14.33 2.70 6.05
CA GLY A 216 13.32 2.32 5.07
C GLY A 216 13.69 1.02 4.37
N ALA A 217 12.91 -0.04 4.58
CA ALA A 217 13.02 -1.30 3.86
C ALA A 217 11.97 -1.33 2.76
N PHE A 218 12.38 -1.51 1.52
CA PHE A 218 11.46 -1.58 0.39
C PHE A 218 11.02 -3.01 0.07
N SER A 219 9.84 -3.12 -0.49
CA SER A 219 9.30 -4.35 -1.06
C SER A 219 8.76 -4.07 -2.47
N THR A 220 8.95 -5.04 -3.37
CA THR A 220 8.33 -4.99 -4.71
C THR A 220 6.88 -5.45 -4.66
N HIS A 221 6.11 -5.17 -5.71
CA HIS A 221 4.74 -5.68 -5.82
C HIS A 221 4.70 -7.21 -5.70
N ARG A 222 5.63 -7.91 -6.34
CA ARG A 222 5.77 -9.37 -6.21
C ARG A 222 5.92 -9.81 -4.76
N ALA A 223 6.84 -9.18 -4.02
CA ALA A 223 7.09 -9.54 -2.63
C ALA A 223 5.86 -9.33 -1.75
N VAL A 224 5.14 -8.22 -1.92
CA VAL A 224 3.92 -7.93 -1.15
C VAL A 224 2.81 -8.92 -1.50
N VAL A 225 2.56 -9.18 -2.78
CA VAL A 225 1.54 -10.15 -3.23
C VAL A 225 1.87 -11.54 -2.71
N GLN A 226 3.09 -12.03 -2.89
CA GLN A 226 3.50 -13.36 -2.43
C GLN A 226 3.40 -13.48 -0.90
N GLY A 227 3.78 -12.42 -0.17
CA GLY A 227 3.58 -12.36 1.28
C GLY A 227 2.11 -12.51 1.68
N THR A 228 1.19 -11.87 0.96
CA THR A 228 -0.25 -12.00 1.22
C THR A 228 -0.74 -13.43 0.97
N PHE A 229 -0.30 -14.07 -0.12
CA PHE A 229 -0.66 -15.46 -0.39
C PHE A 229 -0.11 -16.44 0.65
N ASN A 230 1.08 -16.17 1.20
CA ASN A 230 1.63 -16.98 2.29
C ASN A 230 0.74 -16.98 3.54
N TYR A 231 0.08 -15.86 3.85
CA TYR A 231 -0.89 -15.82 4.97
C TYR A 231 -2.14 -16.68 4.73
N ILE A 232 -2.51 -16.91 3.47
CA ILE A 232 -3.67 -17.78 3.15
C ILE A 232 -3.35 -19.25 3.37
N VAL A 233 -2.08 -19.62 3.25
CA VAL A 233 -1.61 -21.02 3.33
C VAL A 233 -1.19 -21.43 4.75
N GLN A 234 -0.95 -20.47 5.65
CA GLN A 234 -0.60 -20.70 7.07
C GLN A 234 -1.83 -20.79 7.97
#